data_552d2ef9c6f5fe73061c03a44f005e38
#
_entry.id   552d2ef9c6f5fe73061c03a44f005e38
#
_cell.length_a   1.000
_cell.length_b   1.000
_cell.length_c   1.000
_cell.angle_alpha   90.00
_cell.angle_beta   90.00
_cell.angle_gamma   90.00
#
_symmetry.space_group_name_H-M   'P 1'
#
loop_
_entity.id
_entity.type
_entity.pdbx_description
1 polymer ?
#
loop_
_entity_poly.entity_id
_entity_poly.type
_entity_poly.pdbx_seq_one_letter_code
_entity_poly.pdbx_strand_id
1 'polypeptide(L)'
;MLLLSRPTIETLEENDSRGRFVIGPLERGFGHTLGNSLRRTLLSSIPGAAVTQVQFDGAIHEFGTIEGVVEDVSDIILNFKDLVLKIPEDVEEIEIEIDESGPTAVSGETLRKNTDVEVVNPDLHIATVNDKLSGVVTISRGRGYLQTGPAGPDSTDGVIPIDAIFSPIRRVTFVVEETADGSDQLILDVTTDETLKPSEALASAAGMLRSLLGVVEDLAEEFPQVQVEQVAALVAAEELVDRRSIEELQLSERAQNCLKRAQVNTIGDLIGLTPKELLQITNFGEKSLQEVQDVLATFELSLIDNLEEVAVAAGDAGDAEANGEVVEQDSPVAEASEEQV
;
A
#
# COMPACT_ATOMS: atom_id res chain seq x y z
N MET A 1 11.15 -18.52 17.44
CA MET A 1 9.97 -17.68 17.24
C MET A 1 10.47 -16.25 16.99
N LEU A 2 10.41 -15.76 15.78
CA LEU A 2 10.84 -14.40 15.44
C LEU A 2 9.76 -13.46 15.97
N LEU A 3 10.09 -12.71 17.02
CA LEU A 3 9.28 -11.59 17.47
C LEU A 3 9.27 -10.57 16.33
N LEU A 4 8.19 -10.53 15.57
CA LEU A 4 7.92 -9.48 14.58
C LEU A 4 7.82 -8.16 15.34
N SER A 5 8.94 -7.43 15.44
CA SER A 5 8.87 -6.05 15.93
C SER A 5 7.99 -5.26 14.96
N ARG A 6 6.97 -4.56 15.48
CA ARG A 6 6.12 -3.71 14.65
C ARG A 6 6.99 -2.69 13.91
N PRO A 7 6.92 -2.60 12.58
CA PRO A 7 7.62 -1.56 11.85
C PRO A 7 7.16 -0.17 12.31
N THR A 8 8.10 0.73 12.44
CA THR A 8 7.86 2.15 12.75
C THR A 8 8.26 2.99 11.55
N ILE A 9 7.68 4.16 11.43
CA ILE A 9 8.08 5.17 10.45
C ILE A 9 8.73 6.33 11.18
N GLU A 10 9.89 6.76 10.70
CA GLU A 10 10.62 7.92 11.17
C GLU A 10 10.78 8.91 10.02
N THR A 11 10.46 10.18 10.25
CA THR A 11 10.70 11.25 9.29
C THR A 11 12.06 11.87 9.60
N LEU A 12 13.02 11.67 8.68
CA LEU A 12 14.36 12.25 8.82
C LEU A 12 14.37 13.74 8.46
N GLU A 13 13.76 14.06 7.33
CA GLU A 13 13.67 15.41 6.79
C GLU A 13 12.32 15.56 6.09
N GLU A 14 11.66 16.69 6.29
CA GLU A 14 10.46 17.04 5.55
C GLU A 14 10.37 18.56 5.39
N ASN A 15 10.07 18.99 4.18
CA ASN A 15 9.65 20.34 3.82
C ASN A 15 8.43 20.25 2.89
N ASP A 16 7.96 21.38 2.36
CA ASP A 16 6.74 21.41 1.56
C ASP A 16 6.82 20.59 0.28
N SER A 17 8.02 20.44 -0.33
CA SER A 17 8.22 19.71 -1.59
C SER A 17 9.01 18.42 -1.47
N ARG A 18 9.70 18.16 -0.35
CA ARG A 18 10.53 16.97 -0.21
C ARG A 18 10.40 16.35 1.17
N GLY A 19 10.26 15.02 1.20
CA GLY A 19 10.27 14.23 2.44
C GLY A 19 11.19 13.01 2.32
N ARG A 20 11.90 12.71 3.42
CA ARG A 20 12.72 11.51 3.57
C ARG A 20 12.26 10.74 4.78
N PHE A 21 11.82 9.50 4.54
CA PHE A 21 11.21 8.63 5.54
C PHE A 21 12.02 7.34 5.67
N VAL A 22 12.10 6.83 6.89
CA VAL A 22 12.69 5.54 7.21
C VAL A 22 11.61 4.65 7.80
N ILE A 23 11.43 3.48 7.21
CA ILE A 23 10.43 2.50 7.63
C ILE A 23 11.16 1.22 8.02
N GLY A 24 11.01 0.79 9.25
CA GLY A 24 11.66 -0.41 9.77
C GLY A 24 11.45 -0.63 11.27
N PRO A 25 11.92 -1.78 11.78
CA PRO A 25 12.51 -2.91 11.06
C PRO A 25 11.46 -3.71 10.26
N LEU A 26 11.84 -4.18 9.07
CA LEU A 26 11.01 -5.02 8.20
C LEU A 26 11.62 -6.41 8.10
N GLU A 27 10.82 -7.43 7.84
CA GLU A 27 11.34 -8.75 7.51
C GLU A 27 12.17 -8.70 6.23
N ARG A 28 13.15 -9.57 6.14
CA ARG A 28 14.06 -9.67 5.00
C ARG A 28 13.29 -9.87 3.68
N GLY A 29 13.52 -8.98 2.71
CA GLY A 29 12.86 -8.94 1.41
C GLY A 29 11.60 -8.07 1.36
N PHE A 30 10.97 -7.76 2.50
CA PHE A 30 9.79 -6.89 2.54
C PHE A 30 10.10 -5.42 2.25
N GLY A 31 11.33 -4.97 2.51
CA GLY A 31 11.77 -3.63 2.16
C GLY A 31 11.58 -3.33 0.67
N HIS A 32 11.99 -4.24 -0.21
CA HIS A 32 11.81 -4.10 -1.66
C HIS A 32 10.35 -4.20 -2.09
N THR A 33 9.57 -5.11 -1.50
CA THR A 33 8.15 -5.29 -1.80
C THR A 33 7.37 -4.04 -1.46
N LEU A 34 7.56 -3.51 -0.25
CA LEU A 34 6.88 -2.30 0.23
C LEU A 34 7.34 -1.07 -0.56
N GLY A 35 8.66 -0.90 -0.77
CA GLY A 35 9.23 0.22 -1.49
C GLY A 35 8.73 0.32 -2.94
N ASN A 36 8.68 -0.79 -3.67
CA ASN A 36 8.13 -0.82 -5.03
C ASN A 36 6.62 -0.53 -5.05
N SER A 37 5.86 -1.11 -4.13
CA SER A 37 4.42 -0.90 -4.05
C SER A 37 4.09 0.57 -3.77
N LEU A 38 4.75 1.18 -2.78
CA LEU A 38 4.59 2.59 -2.45
C LEU A 38 5.01 3.49 -3.61
N ARG A 39 6.18 3.24 -4.22
CA ARG A 39 6.66 4.02 -5.35
C ARG A 39 5.68 4.02 -6.51
N ARG A 40 5.16 2.87 -6.90
CA ARG A 40 4.19 2.76 -7.99
C ARG A 40 2.89 3.48 -7.68
N THR A 41 2.36 3.29 -6.48
CA THR A 41 1.12 3.94 -6.05
C THR A 41 1.27 5.46 -5.97
N LEU A 42 2.38 5.96 -5.41
CA LEU A 42 2.69 7.38 -5.36
C LEU A 42 2.71 8.02 -6.76
N LEU A 43 3.39 7.40 -7.73
CA LEU A 43 3.55 7.97 -9.06
C LEU A 43 2.29 7.89 -9.94
N SER A 44 1.39 6.92 -9.70
CA SER A 44 0.27 6.65 -10.59
C SER A 44 -1.11 6.95 -10.03
N SER A 45 -1.24 7.01 -8.71
CA SER A 45 -2.59 6.92 -8.11
C SER A 45 -2.99 8.14 -7.29
N ILE A 46 -2.04 9.02 -6.95
CA ILE A 46 -2.35 10.24 -6.20
C ILE A 46 -3.09 11.22 -7.14
N PRO A 47 -4.28 11.71 -6.75
CA PRO A 47 -5.02 12.66 -7.55
C PRO A 47 -4.36 14.05 -7.50
N GLY A 48 -4.55 14.80 -8.56
CA GLY A 48 -4.15 16.20 -8.67
C GLY A 48 -5.02 16.96 -9.66
N ALA A 49 -4.70 18.21 -9.93
CA ALA A 49 -5.41 19.08 -10.87
C ALA A 49 -4.47 19.54 -11.98
N ALA A 50 -4.99 19.66 -13.19
CA ALA A 50 -4.25 20.18 -14.34
C ALA A 50 -5.20 20.83 -15.35
N VAL A 51 -4.66 21.68 -16.20
CA VAL A 51 -5.38 22.23 -17.34
C VAL A 51 -5.58 21.11 -18.38
N THR A 52 -6.82 20.86 -18.77
CA THR A 52 -7.18 19.80 -19.71
C THR A 52 -7.66 20.32 -21.06
N GLN A 53 -8.20 21.54 -21.10
CA GLN A 53 -8.68 22.17 -22.31
C GLN A 53 -8.48 23.68 -22.24
N VAL A 54 -8.30 24.29 -23.41
CA VAL A 54 -8.34 25.75 -23.58
C VAL A 54 -9.17 26.10 -24.82
N GLN A 55 -9.83 27.22 -24.76
CA GLN A 55 -10.55 27.80 -25.88
C GLN A 55 -10.23 29.29 -25.93
N PHE A 56 -9.60 29.74 -27.02
CA PHE A 56 -9.24 31.14 -27.19
C PHE A 56 -10.03 31.76 -28.35
N ASP A 57 -10.48 32.98 -28.17
CA ASP A 57 -11.07 33.75 -29.25
C ASP A 57 -10.02 34.00 -30.34
N GLY A 58 -10.32 33.55 -31.55
CA GLY A 58 -9.42 33.69 -32.71
C GLY A 58 -8.44 32.54 -32.95
N ALA A 59 -8.39 31.52 -32.06
CA ALA A 59 -7.63 30.30 -32.28
C ALA A 59 -8.56 29.08 -32.50
N ILE A 60 -8.35 28.33 -33.57
CA ILE A 60 -9.17 27.18 -33.93
C ILE A 60 -8.41 25.85 -33.64
N HIS A 61 -7.08 25.91 -33.60
CA HIS A 61 -6.22 24.72 -33.39
C HIS A 61 -4.91 25.11 -32.68
N GLU A 62 -4.22 24.15 -32.15
CA GLU A 62 -3.00 24.29 -31.34
C GLU A 62 -1.80 24.96 -32.09
N PHE A 63 -1.78 24.89 -33.42
CA PHE A 63 -0.71 25.49 -34.26
C PHE A 63 -1.10 26.89 -34.79
N GLY A 64 -2.06 27.54 -34.16
CA GLY A 64 -2.50 28.86 -34.53
C GLY A 64 -1.74 29.97 -33.81
N THR A 65 -1.99 31.21 -34.22
CA THR A 65 -1.56 32.42 -33.55
C THR A 65 -2.77 33.23 -33.16
N ILE A 66 -2.67 33.98 -32.07
CA ILE A 66 -3.73 34.90 -31.59
C ILE A 66 -3.30 36.33 -31.90
N GLU A 67 -4.12 37.10 -32.57
CA GLU A 67 -3.83 38.50 -32.91
C GLU A 67 -3.63 39.31 -31.63
N GLY A 68 -2.51 40.02 -31.54
CA GLY A 68 -2.19 40.81 -30.35
C GLY A 68 -1.51 40.04 -29.21
N VAL A 69 -1.20 38.75 -29.37
CA VAL A 69 -0.41 37.96 -28.46
C VAL A 69 0.94 37.60 -29.09
N VAL A 70 2.00 37.59 -28.31
CA VAL A 70 3.36 37.38 -28.80
C VAL A 70 3.65 35.90 -29.04
N GLU A 71 3.22 35.04 -28.09
CA GLU A 71 3.43 33.61 -28.13
C GLU A 71 2.40 32.92 -29.04
N ASP A 72 2.82 31.84 -29.68
CA ASP A 72 1.92 30.95 -30.41
C ASP A 72 1.07 30.12 -29.43
N VAL A 73 -0.09 29.64 -29.91
CA VAL A 73 -1.00 28.83 -29.07
C VAL A 73 -0.28 27.60 -28.48
N SER A 74 0.62 26.97 -29.24
CA SER A 74 1.43 25.85 -28.76
C SER A 74 2.30 26.22 -27.56
N ASP A 75 2.93 27.41 -27.57
CA ASP A 75 3.76 27.90 -26.47
C ASP A 75 2.91 28.20 -25.24
N ILE A 76 1.73 28.80 -25.43
CA ILE A 76 0.77 29.06 -24.35
C ILE A 76 0.32 27.72 -23.70
N ILE A 77 0.04 26.69 -24.51
CA ILE A 77 -0.34 25.36 -24.03
C ILE A 77 0.79 24.74 -23.21
N LEU A 78 2.04 24.84 -23.67
CA LEU A 78 3.20 24.34 -22.93
C LEU A 78 3.35 25.06 -21.59
N ASN A 79 3.16 26.37 -21.55
CA ASN A 79 3.18 27.13 -20.30
C ASN A 79 2.06 26.69 -19.33
N PHE A 80 0.85 26.39 -19.85
CA PHE A 80 -0.22 25.84 -19.02
C PHE A 80 0.09 24.44 -18.45
N LYS A 81 0.84 23.60 -19.17
CA LYS A 81 1.28 22.30 -18.67
C LYS A 81 2.24 22.39 -17.48
N ASP A 82 3.00 23.47 -17.37
CA ASP A 82 3.92 23.73 -16.27
C ASP A 82 3.25 24.39 -15.06
N LEU A 83 1.96 24.74 -15.19
CA LEU A 83 1.20 25.35 -14.11
C LEU A 83 0.86 24.31 -13.03
N VAL A 84 1.13 24.66 -11.77
CA VAL A 84 0.84 23.82 -10.62
C VAL A 84 -0.39 24.33 -9.92
N LEU A 85 -1.44 23.51 -9.94
CA LEU A 85 -2.78 23.87 -9.52
C LEU A 85 -3.31 22.96 -8.43
N LYS A 86 -4.13 23.52 -7.53
CA LYS A 86 -4.91 22.77 -6.56
C LYS A 86 -6.34 23.22 -6.60
N ILE A 87 -7.28 22.28 -6.67
CA ILE A 87 -8.72 22.50 -6.60
C ILE A 87 -9.32 21.72 -5.44
N PRO A 88 -10.46 22.13 -4.88
CA PRO A 88 -11.16 21.42 -3.81
C PRO A 88 -11.48 19.96 -4.17
N GLU A 89 -11.59 19.10 -3.15
CA GLU A 89 -11.80 17.66 -3.37
C GLU A 89 -13.18 17.31 -3.94
N ASP A 90 -14.16 18.14 -3.70
CA ASP A 90 -15.56 18.01 -4.13
C ASP A 90 -15.80 18.52 -5.55
N VAL A 91 -14.79 19.13 -6.17
CA VAL A 91 -14.89 19.71 -7.51
C VAL A 91 -14.14 18.83 -8.51
N GLU A 92 -14.81 18.40 -9.58
CA GLU A 92 -14.22 17.60 -10.65
C GLU A 92 -13.64 18.46 -11.77
N GLU A 93 -14.31 19.57 -12.09
CA GLU A 93 -13.95 20.45 -13.20
C GLU A 93 -14.32 21.91 -12.90
N ILE A 94 -13.46 22.84 -13.32
CA ILE A 94 -13.64 24.28 -13.18
C ILE A 94 -13.29 24.94 -14.50
N GLU A 95 -14.15 25.81 -14.98
CA GLU A 95 -13.88 26.70 -16.10
C GLU A 95 -13.51 28.09 -15.59
N ILE A 96 -12.42 28.66 -16.13
CA ILE A 96 -11.94 29.99 -15.80
C ILE A 96 -11.90 30.83 -17.07
N GLU A 97 -12.64 31.94 -17.06
CA GLU A 97 -12.55 32.93 -18.12
C GLU A 97 -11.30 33.79 -17.97
N ILE A 98 -10.56 33.94 -19.05
CA ILE A 98 -9.44 34.86 -19.19
C ILE A 98 -9.91 36.00 -20.09
N ASP A 99 -9.83 37.24 -19.62
CA ASP A 99 -10.10 38.46 -20.42
C ASP A 99 -9.10 39.56 -20.03
N GLU A 100 -7.92 39.51 -20.67
CA GLU A 100 -6.82 40.41 -20.38
C GLU A 100 -6.56 41.34 -21.56
N SER A 101 -6.45 42.66 -21.25
CA SER A 101 -6.17 43.71 -22.24
C SER A 101 -4.73 44.18 -22.09
N GLY A 102 -4.03 44.26 -23.23
CA GLY A 102 -2.63 44.65 -23.28
C GLY A 102 -2.35 46.17 -23.16
N PRO A 103 -1.08 46.53 -23.05
CA PRO A 103 0.07 45.65 -22.96
C PRO A 103 0.24 45.06 -21.54
N THR A 104 0.21 43.72 -21.40
CA THR A 104 0.38 43.06 -20.11
C THR A 104 0.97 41.66 -20.28
N ALA A 105 1.64 41.13 -19.23
CA ALA A 105 2.04 39.77 -19.16
C ALA A 105 1.00 38.97 -18.36
N VAL A 106 0.46 37.91 -18.95
CA VAL A 106 -0.43 36.97 -18.31
C VAL A 106 0.44 35.95 -17.61
N SER A 107 0.16 35.70 -16.33
CA SER A 107 0.88 34.74 -15.50
C SER A 107 -0.12 33.84 -14.74
N GLY A 108 0.37 32.88 -13.98
CA GLY A 108 -0.45 32.04 -13.10
C GLY A 108 -1.34 32.88 -12.13
N GLU A 109 -0.91 34.07 -11.76
CA GLU A 109 -1.71 35.00 -10.91
C GLU A 109 -3.05 35.36 -11.55
N THR A 110 -3.14 35.37 -12.87
CA THR A 110 -4.40 35.67 -13.58
C THR A 110 -5.48 34.64 -13.25
N LEU A 111 -5.13 33.38 -13.09
CA LEU A 111 -6.07 32.30 -12.74
C LEU A 111 -6.48 32.34 -11.25
N ARG A 112 -5.69 32.97 -10.40
CA ARG A 112 -6.00 33.19 -8.98
C ARG A 112 -7.22 34.06 -8.73
N LYS A 113 -7.71 34.76 -9.73
CA LYS A 113 -8.94 35.56 -9.62
C LYS A 113 -10.17 34.69 -9.29
N ASN A 114 -10.11 33.40 -9.60
CA ASN A 114 -11.12 32.46 -9.17
C ASN A 114 -10.75 31.92 -7.77
N THR A 115 -11.66 32.02 -6.80
CA THR A 115 -11.45 31.61 -5.40
C THR A 115 -11.37 30.13 -5.20
N ASP A 116 -11.81 29.32 -6.17
CA ASP A 116 -11.86 27.88 -6.10
C ASP A 116 -10.57 27.21 -6.62
N VAL A 117 -9.64 28.01 -7.16
CA VAL A 117 -8.35 27.53 -7.68
C VAL A 117 -7.19 28.17 -6.91
N GLU A 118 -6.36 27.35 -6.32
CA GLU A 118 -5.10 27.75 -5.73
C GLU A 118 -3.97 27.48 -6.74
N VAL A 119 -3.20 28.51 -7.08
CA VAL A 119 -2.03 28.42 -7.96
C VAL A 119 -0.77 28.43 -7.10
N VAL A 120 0.02 27.37 -7.15
CA VAL A 120 1.25 27.22 -6.34
C VAL A 120 2.40 28.01 -6.92
N ASN A 121 2.48 28.12 -8.27
CA ASN A 121 3.51 28.86 -8.98
C ASN A 121 2.94 30.09 -9.73
N PRO A 122 2.44 31.13 -9.03
CA PRO A 122 1.71 32.25 -9.62
C PRO A 122 2.57 33.11 -10.56
N ASP A 123 3.88 33.10 -10.38
CA ASP A 123 4.82 33.89 -11.20
C ASP A 123 5.13 33.23 -12.56
N LEU A 124 4.59 32.01 -12.83
CA LEU A 124 4.78 31.35 -14.11
C LEU A 124 4.21 32.19 -15.24
N HIS A 125 5.06 32.51 -16.22
CA HIS A 125 4.65 33.25 -17.42
C HIS A 125 3.81 32.35 -18.32
N ILE A 126 2.66 32.87 -18.78
CA ILE A 126 1.75 32.15 -19.68
C ILE A 126 1.78 32.76 -21.07
N ALA A 127 1.54 34.08 -21.17
CA ALA A 127 1.50 34.79 -22.45
C ALA A 127 1.79 36.29 -22.29
N THR A 128 2.29 36.93 -23.37
CA THR A 128 2.48 38.36 -23.46
C THR A 128 1.41 38.95 -24.37
N VAL A 129 0.52 39.74 -23.82
CA VAL A 129 -0.63 40.36 -24.53
C VAL A 129 -0.30 41.80 -24.89
N ASN A 130 -0.33 42.15 -26.17
CA ASN A 130 -0.16 43.50 -26.66
C ASN A 130 -1.51 44.21 -26.90
N ASP A 131 -2.55 43.44 -27.28
CA ASP A 131 -3.89 43.97 -27.53
C ASP A 131 -4.91 43.29 -26.60
N LYS A 132 -5.41 42.13 -26.91
CA LYS A 132 -6.39 41.42 -26.11
C LYS A 132 -6.19 39.91 -26.18
N LEU A 133 -6.34 39.24 -25.03
CA LEU A 133 -6.46 37.79 -24.92
C LEU A 133 -7.75 37.45 -24.18
N SER A 134 -8.65 36.75 -24.89
CA SER A 134 -9.95 36.35 -24.36
C SER A 134 -10.12 34.84 -24.60
N GLY A 135 -10.62 34.11 -23.60
CA GLY A 135 -10.82 32.68 -23.72
C GLY A 135 -11.25 32.02 -22.43
N VAL A 136 -11.39 30.70 -22.48
CA VAL A 136 -11.75 29.85 -21.34
C VAL A 136 -10.70 28.77 -21.15
N VAL A 137 -10.30 28.57 -19.91
CA VAL A 137 -9.38 27.50 -19.48
C VAL A 137 -10.14 26.54 -18.59
N THR A 138 -10.13 25.27 -18.97
CA THR A 138 -10.76 24.20 -18.21
C THR A 138 -9.71 23.46 -17.39
N ILE A 139 -9.90 23.41 -16.07
CA ILE A 139 -9.06 22.72 -15.12
C ILE A 139 -9.84 21.53 -14.60
N SER A 140 -9.30 20.33 -14.73
CA SER A 140 -9.96 19.11 -14.26
C SER A 140 -9.13 18.42 -13.21
N ARG A 141 -9.79 17.60 -12.38
CA ARG A 141 -9.17 16.70 -11.42
C ARG A 141 -9.02 15.32 -12.03
N GLY A 142 -7.86 14.73 -11.86
CA GLY A 142 -7.59 13.39 -12.39
C GLY A 142 -6.47 12.67 -11.66
N ARG A 143 -6.03 11.55 -12.24
CA ARG A 143 -4.91 10.74 -11.74
C ARG A 143 -3.99 10.35 -12.88
N GLY A 144 -2.68 10.34 -12.59
CA GLY A 144 -1.67 9.91 -13.55
C GLY A 144 -1.57 10.84 -14.76
N TYR A 145 -1.68 10.31 -15.96
CA TYR A 145 -1.53 11.01 -17.22
C TYR A 145 -2.75 10.79 -18.12
N LEU A 146 -3.32 11.89 -18.59
CA LEU A 146 -4.38 11.88 -19.59
C LEU A 146 -3.77 12.28 -20.95
N GLN A 147 -3.75 11.35 -21.87
CA GLN A 147 -3.38 11.62 -23.25
C GLN A 147 -4.63 12.01 -24.02
N THR A 148 -4.63 13.18 -24.61
CA THR A 148 -5.70 13.65 -25.50
C THR A 148 -5.41 13.14 -26.91
N GLY A 149 -6.43 12.62 -27.57
CA GLY A 149 -6.36 12.28 -28.99
C GLY A 149 -6.50 13.56 -29.85
N PRO A 150 -6.20 13.46 -31.16
CA PRO A 150 -6.53 14.57 -32.07
C PRO A 150 -8.02 14.91 -31.94
N ALA A 151 -8.34 16.19 -31.99
CA ALA A 151 -9.70 16.67 -31.93
C ALA A 151 -10.59 15.86 -32.87
N GLY A 152 -11.57 15.14 -32.32
CA GLY A 152 -12.49 14.30 -33.11
C GLY A 152 -13.42 15.18 -33.95
N PRO A 153 -14.11 14.60 -34.93
CA PRO A 153 -15.06 15.33 -35.77
C PRO A 153 -16.24 15.95 -34.99
N ASP A 154 -16.44 15.51 -33.74
CA ASP A 154 -17.46 16.04 -32.81
C ASP A 154 -16.90 17.08 -31.83
N SER A 155 -15.61 17.48 -31.96
CA SER A 155 -15.06 18.55 -31.12
C SER A 155 -15.76 19.87 -31.41
N THR A 156 -16.18 20.54 -30.35
CA THR A 156 -16.74 21.88 -30.42
C THR A 156 -15.71 22.81 -31.06
N ASP A 157 -16.10 23.53 -32.10
CA ASP A 157 -15.19 24.40 -32.84
C ASP A 157 -14.44 25.34 -31.88
N GLY A 158 -13.10 25.31 -31.91
CA GLY A 158 -12.22 26.16 -31.13
C GLY A 158 -11.80 25.63 -29.76
N VAL A 159 -12.30 24.50 -29.28
CA VAL A 159 -11.78 23.87 -28.06
C VAL A 159 -10.53 23.04 -28.38
N ILE A 160 -9.44 23.36 -27.71
CA ILE A 160 -8.14 22.72 -27.88
C ILE A 160 -7.86 21.86 -26.65
N PRO A 161 -7.88 20.52 -26.80
CA PRO A 161 -7.58 19.62 -25.71
C PRO A 161 -6.07 19.59 -25.40
N ILE A 162 -5.71 19.49 -24.14
CA ILE A 162 -4.33 19.49 -23.63
C ILE A 162 -4.05 18.17 -22.91
N ASP A 163 -2.93 17.52 -23.23
CA ASP A 163 -2.42 16.39 -22.45
C ASP A 163 -2.12 16.83 -21.02
N ALA A 164 -2.71 16.15 -20.05
CA ALA A 164 -2.63 16.56 -18.66
C ALA A 164 -1.85 15.57 -17.81
N ILE A 165 -0.93 16.05 -16.97
CA ILE A 165 -0.23 15.31 -15.94
C ILE A 165 -0.83 15.72 -14.61
N PHE A 166 -1.67 14.86 -14.04
CA PHE A 166 -2.34 15.14 -12.77
C PHE A 166 -1.51 14.83 -11.54
N SER A 167 -0.45 13.97 -11.70
CA SER A 167 0.31 13.50 -10.55
C SER A 167 1.06 14.65 -9.86
N PRO A 168 0.80 14.90 -8.55
CA PRO A 168 1.55 15.89 -7.79
C PRO A 168 2.95 15.38 -7.39
N ILE A 169 3.25 14.12 -7.70
CA ILE A 169 4.50 13.47 -7.31
C ILE A 169 5.51 13.61 -8.46
N ARG A 170 6.57 14.37 -8.24
CA ARG A 170 7.63 14.60 -9.22
C ARG A 170 8.66 13.48 -9.25
N ARG A 171 9.03 12.96 -8.06
CA ARG A 171 10.07 11.94 -7.94
C ARG A 171 9.87 11.08 -6.70
N VAL A 172 10.08 9.77 -6.87
CA VAL A 172 10.15 8.81 -5.76
C VAL A 172 11.37 7.92 -5.94
N THR A 173 12.25 7.89 -4.94
CA THR A 173 13.38 6.98 -4.88
C THR A 173 13.38 6.24 -3.56
N PHE A 174 13.84 5.00 -3.54
CA PHE A 174 14.00 4.26 -2.30
C PHE A 174 15.27 3.42 -2.30
N VAL A 175 15.78 3.16 -1.12
CA VAL A 175 16.92 2.29 -0.86
C VAL A 175 16.51 1.35 0.28
N VAL A 176 16.93 0.10 0.19
CA VAL A 176 16.75 -0.89 1.26
C VAL A 176 18.13 -1.21 1.83
N GLU A 177 18.29 -1.03 3.13
CA GLU A 177 19.51 -1.33 3.86
C GLU A 177 19.25 -2.50 4.81
N GLU A 178 20.18 -3.44 4.90
CA GLU A 178 20.13 -4.54 5.88
C GLU A 178 20.73 -4.04 7.20
N THR A 179 19.98 -4.19 8.29
CA THR A 179 20.42 -3.81 9.63
C THR A 179 21.26 -4.93 10.26
N ALA A 180 21.97 -4.64 11.36
CA ALA A 180 22.88 -5.59 11.99
C ALA A 180 22.19 -6.87 12.54
N ASP A 181 20.89 -6.82 12.76
CA ASP A 181 20.03 -7.92 13.20
C ASP A 181 19.44 -8.73 12.03
N GLY A 182 19.78 -8.39 10.77
CA GLY A 182 19.34 -9.09 9.56
C GLY A 182 17.94 -8.69 9.08
N SER A 183 17.35 -7.63 9.64
CA SER A 183 16.11 -7.04 9.16
C SER A 183 16.36 -5.99 8.07
N ASP A 184 15.34 -5.70 7.24
CA ASP A 184 15.41 -4.65 6.24
C ASP A 184 15.00 -3.30 6.85
N GLN A 185 15.64 -2.23 6.39
CA GLN A 185 15.26 -0.86 6.62
C GLN A 185 15.03 -0.18 5.27
N LEU A 186 13.81 0.32 5.05
CA LEU A 186 13.43 1.02 3.83
C LEU A 186 13.59 2.52 4.02
N ILE A 187 14.45 3.14 3.22
CA ILE A 187 14.62 4.60 3.15
C ILE A 187 13.90 5.07 1.89
N LEU A 188 12.92 5.96 2.03
CA LEU A 188 12.08 6.46 0.95
C LEU A 188 12.22 7.98 0.85
N ASP A 189 12.64 8.46 -0.33
CA ASP A 189 12.66 9.88 -0.68
C ASP A 189 11.50 10.20 -1.63
N VAL A 190 10.66 11.15 -1.25
CA VAL A 190 9.50 11.62 -2.03
C VAL A 190 9.67 13.10 -2.33
N THR A 191 9.49 13.49 -3.59
CA THR A 191 9.46 14.89 -4.02
C THR A 191 8.11 15.19 -4.66
N THR A 192 7.43 16.21 -4.17
CA THR A 192 6.14 16.69 -4.66
C THR A 192 6.28 18.03 -5.41
N ASP A 193 5.19 18.53 -5.91
CA ASP A 193 5.08 19.84 -6.56
C ASP A 193 4.55 20.95 -5.62
N GLU A 194 4.55 20.69 -4.31
CA GLU A 194 4.07 21.58 -3.25
C GLU A 194 2.54 21.70 -3.10
N THR A 195 1.75 21.05 -3.96
CA THR A 195 0.29 20.98 -3.77
C THR A 195 -0.10 20.08 -2.61
N LEU A 196 0.76 19.09 -2.31
CA LEU A 196 0.57 18.09 -1.26
C LEU A 196 1.90 17.83 -0.54
N LYS A 197 1.86 17.76 0.79
CA LYS A 197 3.07 17.41 1.57
C LYS A 197 3.47 15.95 1.34
N PRO A 198 4.78 15.66 1.35
CA PRO A 198 5.28 14.29 1.14
C PRO A 198 4.70 13.25 2.12
N SER A 199 4.50 13.62 3.39
CA SER A 199 3.87 12.75 4.39
C SER A 199 2.40 12.45 4.10
N GLU A 200 1.64 13.45 3.62
CA GLU A 200 0.25 13.29 3.21
C GLU A 200 0.13 12.40 1.96
N ALA A 201 1.04 12.62 0.99
CA ALA A 201 1.13 11.78 -0.20
C ALA A 201 1.40 10.31 0.16
N LEU A 202 2.37 10.07 1.07
CA LEU A 202 2.71 8.74 1.53
C LEU A 202 1.55 8.07 2.28
N ALA A 203 0.85 8.81 3.15
CA ALA A 203 -0.32 8.32 3.85
C ALA A 203 -1.47 7.96 2.88
N SER A 204 -1.71 8.80 1.87
CA SER A 204 -2.71 8.54 0.82
C SER A 204 -2.37 7.28 0.01
N ALA A 205 -1.11 7.12 -0.41
CA ALA A 205 -0.64 5.93 -1.13
C ALA A 205 -0.80 4.65 -0.30
N ALA A 206 -0.45 4.71 0.99
CA ALA A 206 -0.64 3.59 1.92
C ALA A 206 -2.11 3.24 2.12
N GLY A 207 -2.99 4.25 2.21
CA GLY A 207 -4.44 4.06 2.28
C GLY A 207 -5.01 3.35 1.05
N MET A 208 -4.56 3.73 -0.15
CA MET A 208 -4.95 3.07 -1.40
C MET A 208 -4.50 1.62 -1.47
N LEU A 209 -3.23 1.34 -1.10
CA LEU A 209 -2.71 -0.02 -1.05
C LEU A 209 -3.51 -0.89 -0.08
N ARG A 210 -3.82 -0.38 1.10
CA ARG A 210 -4.66 -1.07 2.09
C ARG A 210 -6.04 -1.37 1.52
N SER A 211 -6.69 -0.41 0.85
CA SER A 211 -7.99 -0.60 0.23
C SER A 211 -7.98 -1.67 -0.86
N LEU A 212 -6.92 -1.69 -1.70
CA LEU A 212 -6.76 -2.71 -2.74
C LEU A 212 -6.50 -4.10 -2.16
N LEU A 213 -5.68 -4.19 -1.10
CA LEU A 213 -5.42 -5.46 -0.42
C LEU A 213 -6.66 -5.97 0.32
N GLY A 214 -7.48 -5.06 0.87
CA GLY A 214 -8.76 -5.42 1.50
C GLY A 214 -9.70 -6.16 0.55
N VAL A 215 -9.76 -5.78 -0.74
CA VAL A 215 -10.55 -6.50 -1.75
C VAL A 215 -10.07 -7.94 -1.95
N VAL A 216 -8.76 -8.19 -1.81
CA VAL A 216 -8.19 -9.55 -1.88
C VAL A 216 -8.45 -10.32 -0.60
N GLU A 217 -8.40 -9.65 0.56
CA GLU A 217 -8.73 -10.24 1.86
C GLU A 217 -10.18 -10.71 1.90
N ASP A 218 -11.11 -9.93 1.34
CA ASP A 218 -12.54 -10.27 1.26
C ASP A 218 -12.84 -11.50 0.39
N LEU A 219 -11.91 -11.92 -0.49
CA LEU A 219 -12.05 -13.18 -1.25
C LEU A 219 -11.97 -14.43 -0.37
N ALA A 220 -11.40 -14.31 0.81
CA ALA A 220 -11.24 -15.39 1.76
C ALA A 220 -12.37 -15.38 2.80
N GLU A 221 -13.63 -15.49 2.38
CA GLU A 221 -14.80 -15.59 3.28
C GLU A 221 -14.75 -16.80 4.25
N GLU A 222 -13.81 -17.73 4.06
CA GLU A 222 -13.65 -18.95 4.87
C GLU A 222 -12.49 -18.92 5.88
N PHE A 223 -11.63 -17.92 5.85
CA PHE A 223 -10.60 -17.80 6.87
C PHE A 223 -11.13 -16.93 8.02
N PRO A 224 -11.32 -17.50 9.24
CA PRO A 224 -11.62 -16.68 10.38
C PRO A 224 -10.52 -15.63 10.49
N GLN A 225 -10.90 -14.36 10.49
CA GLN A 225 -9.97 -13.25 10.73
C GLN A 225 -9.31 -13.53 12.10
N VAL A 226 -8.13 -14.08 12.07
CA VAL A 226 -7.29 -14.16 13.26
C VAL A 226 -6.83 -12.72 13.49
N GLN A 227 -7.61 -12.02 14.31
CA GLN A 227 -7.27 -10.65 14.70
C GLN A 227 -5.87 -10.70 15.30
N VAL A 228 -4.92 -10.00 14.69
CA VAL A 228 -3.52 -9.92 15.14
C VAL A 228 -3.43 -9.54 16.62
N GLU A 229 -4.42 -8.79 17.12
CA GLU A 229 -4.55 -8.47 18.53
C GLU A 229 -4.94 -9.68 19.40
N GLN A 230 -5.74 -10.62 18.88
CA GLN A 230 -6.09 -11.84 19.61
C GLN A 230 -4.92 -12.83 19.64
N VAL A 231 -4.15 -12.94 18.54
CA VAL A 231 -2.92 -13.76 18.53
C VAL A 231 -1.89 -13.17 19.45
N ALA A 232 -1.68 -11.86 19.46
CA ALA A 232 -0.77 -11.20 20.37
C ALA A 232 -1.20 -11.35 21.85
N ALA A 233 -2.52 -11.34 22.13
CA ALA A 233 -3.07 -11.56 23.47
C ALA A 233 -2.95 -13.04 23.89
N LEU A 234 -3.17 -14.00 22.97
CA LEU A 234 -2.99 -15.42 23.21
C LEU A 234 -1.53 -15.78 23.45
N VAL A 235 -0.61 -15.27 22.62
CA VAL A 235 0.84 -15.48 22.79
C VAL A 235 1.34 -14.85 24.08
N ALA A 236 0.86 -13.64 24.43
CA ALA A 236 1.21 -13.01 25.70
C ALA A 236 0.62 -13.74 26.93
N ALA A 237 -0.54 -14.36 26.78
CA ALA A 237 -1.15 -15.19 27.83
C ALA A 237 -0.39 -16.53 28.00
N GLU A 238 0.02 -17.17 26.90
CA GLU A 238 0.87 -18.36 26.93
C GLU A 238 2.25 -18.09 27.55
N GLU A 239 2.93 -17.00 27.18
CA GLU A 239 4.21 -16.63 27.80
C GLU A 239 4.08 -16.32 29.30
N LEU A 240 2.96 -15.80 29.77
CA LEU A 240 2.69 -15.56 31.19
C LEU A 240 2.45 -16.87 31.94
N VAL A 241 1.81 -17.87 31.33
CA VAL A 241 1.60 -19.19 31.92
C VAL A 241 2.91 -19.96 31.96
N ASP A 242 3.73 -19.92 30.92
CA ASP A 242 5.03 -20.60 30.84
C ASP A 242 6.02 -20.15 31.92
N ARG A 243 5.93 -18.92 32.38
CA ARG A 243 6.84 -18.37 33.42
C ARG A 243 6.36 -18.55 34.85
N ARG A 244 5.14 -19.04 35.09
CA ARG A 244 4.66 -19.30 36.45
C ARG A 244 5.36 -20.47 37.08
N SER A 245 5.62 -20.38 38.39
CA SER A 245 6.25 -21.48 39.15
C SER A 245 5.27 -22.65 39.31
N ILE A 246 5.79 -23.90 39.26
CA ILE A 246 5.03 -25.12 39.60
C ILE A 246 4.47 -25.08 41.01
N GLU A 247 4.96 -24.21 41.91
CA GLU A 247 4.44 -24.03 43.27
C GLU A 247 3.01 -23.50 43.30
N GLU A 248 2.60 -22.76 42.26
CA GLU A 248 1.25 -22.20 42.11
C GLU A 248 0.21 -23.27 41.81
N LEU A 249 0.63 -24.44 41.32
CA LEU A 249 -0.28 -25.55 40.97
C LEU A 249 -0.79 -26.32 42.21
N GLN A 250 -0.33 -25.96 43.44
CA GLN A 250 -0.74 -26.59 44.69
C GLN A 250 -0.65 -28.16 44.68
N LEU A 251 0.31 -28.69 43.96
CA LEU A 251 0.59 -30.13 43.95
C LEU A 251 1.06 -30.63 45.33
N SER A 252 0.92 -31.90 45.59
CA SER A 252 1.45 -32.49 46.82
C SER A 252 2.95 -32.26 46.94
N GLU A 253 3.46 -32.14 48.21
CA GLU A 253 4.88 -31.92 48.48
C GLU A 253 5.78 -32.97 47.82
N ARG A 254 5.25 -34.18 47.67
CA ARG A 254 5.95 -35.29 47.02
C ARG A 254 6.10 -35.05 45.52
N ALA A 255 5.04 -34.68 44.83
CA ALA A 255 5.06 -34.39 43.39
C ALA A 255 5.97 -33.17 43.10
N GLN A 256 5.82 -32.07 43.86
CA GLN A 256 6.66 -30.88 43.71
C GLN A 256 8.15 -31.17 43.91
N ASN A 257 8.51 -31.97 44.94
CA ASN A 257 9.89 -32.31 45.21
C ASN A 257 10.50 -33.21 44.11
N CYS A 258 9.71 -34.04 43.48
CA CYS A 258 10.17 -34.87 42.35
C CYS A 258 10.42 -34.05 41.10
N LEU A 259 9.49 -33.12 40.78
CA LEU A 259 9.61 -32.18 39.64
C LEU A 259 10.79 -31.22 39.81
N LYS A 260 10.98 -30.65 40.99
CA LYS A 260 12.15 -29.77 41.29
C LYS A 260 13.49 -30.54 41.16
N ARG A 261 13.57 -31.80 41.56
CA ARG A 261 14.76 -32.60 41.38
C ARG A 261 15.05 -32.94 39.91
N ALA A 262 14.02 -32.99 39.10
CA ALA A 262 14.12 -33.16 37.66
C ALA A 262 14.35 -31.81 36.91
N GLN A 263 14.56 -30.70 37.64
CA GLN A 263 14.77 -29.34 37.11
C GLN A 263 13.56 -28.76 36.38
N VAL A 264 12.35 -29.28 36.58
CA VAL A 264 11.10 -28.74 36.11
C VAL A 264 10.64 -27.69 37.13
N ASN A 265 10.78 -26.42 36.83
CA ASN A 265 10.52 -25.31 37.78
C ASN A 265 9.35 -24.46 37.38
N THR A 266 8.98 -24.44 36.10
CA THR A 266 7.89 -23.62 35.57
C THR A 266 6.76 -24.51 35.04
N ILE A 267 5.58 -23.90 34.90
CA ILE A 267 4.41 -24.58 34.31
C ILE A 267 4.72 -24.93 32.84
N GLY A 268 5.44 -24.04 32.11
CA GLY A 268 5.86 -24.30 30.74
C GLY A 268 6.80 -25.51 30.62
N ASP A 269 7.79 -25.65 31.52
CA ASP A 269 8.65 -26.84 31.56
C ASP A 269 7.83 -28.12 31.78
N LEU A 270 6.76 -28.04 32.58
CA LEU A 270 5.90 -29.16 32.91
C LEU A 270 5.01 -29.57 31.73
N ILE A 271 4.40 -28.63 31.03
CA ILE A 271 3.53 -28.85 29.86
C ILE A 271 4.36 -29.41 28.68
N GLY A 272 5.61 -28.99 28.56
CA GLY A 272 6.55 -29.47 27.54
C GLY A 272 6.98 -30.95 27.68
N LEU A 273 6.60 -31.62 28.75
CA LEU A 273 6.93 -33.01 29.00
C LEU A 273 5.78 -33.97 28.66
N THR A 274 6.12 -35.12 28.10
CA THR A 274 5.15 -36.19 27.86
C THR A 274 4.85 -36.98 29.15
N PRO A 275 3.68 -37.65 29.28
CA PRO A 275 3.37 -38.52 30.40
C PRO A 275 4.42 -39.64 30.62
N LYS A 276 5.04 -40.10 29.55
CA LYS A 276 6.10 -41.12 29.58
C LYS A 276 7.39 -40.60 30.23
N GLU A 277 7.78 -39.35 29.89
CA GLU A 277 8.97 -38.70 30.48
C GLU A 277 8.76 -38.39 31.95
N LEU A 278 7.57 -37.94 32.36
CA LEU A 278 7.23 -37.73 33.77
C LEU A 278 7.32 -39.02 34.59
N LEU A 279 6.93 -40.17 34.06
CA LEU A 279 7.05 -41.46 34.72
C LEU A 279 8.49 -41.95 34.83
N GLN A 280 9.43 -41.44 34.03
CA GLN A 280 10.86 -41.77 34.13
C GLN A 280 11.56 -41.00 35.27
N ILE A 281 10.92 -39.98 35.84
CA ILE A 281 11.47 -39.20 36.96
C ILE A 281 11.53 -40.08 38.20
N THR A 282 12.68 -40.11 38.86
CA THR A 282 12.92 -40.94 40.05
C THR A 282 11.90 -40.62 41.16
N ASN A 283 11.14 -41.62 41.59
CA ASN A 283 10.07 -41.55 42.60
C ASN A 283 8.79 -40.82 42.17
N PHE A 284 8.62 -40.55 40.89
CA PHE A 284 7.36 -40.01 40.32
C PHE A 284 6.56 -41.20 39.80
N GLY A 285 5.36 -41.44 40.33
CA GLY A 285 4.53 -42.59 39.98
C GLY A 285 3.19 -42.19 39.34
N GLU A 286 2.41 -43.18 38.88
CA GLU A 286 1.11 -42.95 38.21
C GLU A 286 0.15 -42.08 39.02
N LYS A 287 0.16 -42.17 40.36
CA LYS A 287 -0.69 -41.29 41.19
C LYS A 287 -0.28 -39.85 41.15
N SER A 288 1.03 -39.53 41.05
CA SER A 288 1.52 -38.17 40.92
C SER A 288 1.29 -37.63 39.49
N LEU A 289 1.31 -38.50 38.47
CA LEU A 289 0.96 -38.15 37.12
C LEU A 289 -0.53 -37.74 37.01
N GLN A 290 -1.43 -38.56 37.61
CA GLN A 290 -2.85 -38.25 37.64
C GLN A 290 -3.14 -36.92 38.35
N GLU A 291 -2.49 -36.67 39.51
CA GLU A 291 -2.59 -35.43 40.25
C GLU A 291 -2.17 -34.22 39.39
N VAL A 292 -1.07 -34.34 38.64
CA VAL A 292 -0.60 -33.29 37.73
C VAL A 292 -1.59 -33.04 36.60
N GLN A 293 -2.11 -34.12 35.98
CA GLN A 293 -3.13 -34.00 34.91
C GLN A 293 -4.43 -33.36 35.41
N ASP A 294 -4.93 -33.77 36.58
CA ASP A 294 -6.14 -33.24 37.17
C ASP A 294 -6.00 -31.75 37.52
N VAL A 295 -4.82 -31.36 38.03
CA VAL A 295 -4.54 -29.92 38.34
C VAL A 295 -4.38 -29.11 37.05
N LEU A 296 -3.66 -29.60 36.06
CA LEU A 296 -3.51 -28.89 34.78
C LEU A 296 -4.85 -28.71 34.07
N ALA A 297 -5.73 -29.75 34.11
CA ALA A 297 -7.09 -29.64 33.56
C ALA A 297 -7.93 -28.54 34.25
N THR A 298 -7.70 -28.28 35.54
CA THR A 298 -8.38 -27.17 36.27
C THR A 298 -7.95 -25.79 35.73
N PHE A 299 -6.76 -25.70 35.12
CA PHE A 299 -6.23 -24.49 34.48
C PHE A 299 -6.42 -24.49 32.97
N GLU A 300 -7.22 -25.41 32.40
CA GLU A 300 -7.44 -25.62 30.97
C GLU A 300 -6.14 -25.94 30.19
N LEU A 301 -5.14 -26.55 30.85
CA LEU A 301 -3.87 -26.94 30.30
C LEU A 301 -3.76 -28.46 30.21
N SER A 302 -3.00 -28.99 29.24
CA SER A 302 -2.74 -30.40 29.07
C SER A 302 -1.28 -30.70 28.79
N LEU A 303 -0.79 -31.90 29.14
CA LEU A 303 0.54 -32.40 28.77
C LEU A 303 0.56 -32.73 27.27
N ILE A 304 1.73 -32.70 26.64
CA ILE A 304 1.90 -33.15 25.25
C ILE A 304 1.70 -34.66 25.17
N ASP A 305 0.67 -35.12 24.48
CA ASP A 305 0.29 -36.52 24.41
C ASP A 305 1.18 -37.40 23.52
N ASN A 306 1.80 -36.85 22.46
CA ASN A 306 2.84 -37.52 21.65
C ASN A 306 3.52 -36.55 20.68
N LEU A 307 4.86 -36.68 20.54
CA LEU A 307 5.63 -35.93 19.53
C LEU A 307 5.32 -36.37 18.07
N GLU A 308 4.59 -37.46 17.86
CA GLU A 308 4.23 -37.99 16.54
C GLU A 308 2.89 -37.43 15.99
N GLU A 309 1.96 -36.96 16.83
CA GLU A 309 0.67 -36.43 16.36
C GLU A 309 0.75 -34.96 15.86
N VAL A 310 1.73 -34.18 16.32
CA VAL A 310 1.93 -32.80 15.83
C VAL A 310 2.50 -32.74 14.41
N ALA A 311 3.20 -33.83 13.98
CA ALA A 311 3.73 -33.94 12.61
C ALA A 311 2.67 -34.42 11.60
N VAL A 312 1.61 -35.08 12.05
CA VAL A 312 0.54 -35.61 11.16
C VAL A 312 -0.56 -34.57 10.94
N ALA A 313 -0.82 -33.70 11.91
CA ALA A 313 -1.80 -32.61 11.74
C ALA A 313 -1.34 -31.48 10.80
N ALA A 314 -0.03 -31.37 10.56
CA ALA A 314 0.55 -30.43 9.59
C ALA A 314 0.75 -31.03 8.20
N GLY A 315 0.50 -32.36 8.00
CA GLY A 315 0.77 -33.10 6.76
C GLY A 315 -0.46 -33.57 5.99
N ASP A 316 -1.67 -33.45 6.53
CA ASP A 316 -2.88 -34.08 5.92
C ASP A 316 -3.85 -33.06 5.27
N ALA A 317 -3.34 -31.98 4.75
CA ALA A 317 -4.10 -31.05 3.90
C ALA A 317 -3.67 -31.08 2.42
N GLY A 318 -3.20 -32.22 1.92
CA GLY A 318 -2.72 -32.32 0.57
C GLY A 318 -2.69 -33.73 -0.02
N ASP A 319 -3.79 -34.49 0.03
CA ASP A 319 -4.02 -35.57 -0.92
C ASP A 319 -5.46 -36.14 -0.75
N ALA A 320 -6.38 -35.54 -1.45
CA ALA A 320 -7.69 -36.14 -1.72
C ALA A 320 -7.89 -36.23 -3.23
N GLU A 321 -7.56 -37.42 -3.72
CA GLU A 321 -8.18 -38.17 -4.82
C GLU A 321 -8.44 -37.46 -6.14
N ALA A 322 -7.53 -37.69 -7.08
CA ALA A 322 -7.83 -37.79 -8.51
C ALA A 322 -7.96 -39.29 -8.87
N ASN A 323 -9.16 -39.82 -8.79
CA ASN A 323 -9.55 -41.05 -9.47
C ASN A 323 -10.81 -40.79 -10.27
N GLY A 324 -10.68 -40.72 -11.57
CA GLY A 324 -11.78 -40.48 -12.53
C GLY A 324 -11.34 -40.80 -13.94
N GLU A 325 -11.45 -42.07 -14.28
CA GLU A 325 -11.69 -42.71 -15.58
C GLU A 325 -11.25 -41.98 -16.87
N VAL A 326 -10.27 -42.62 -17.49
CA VAL A 326 -9.92 -42.52 -18.92
C VAL A 326 -11.10 -43.07 -19.76
N VAL A 327 -11.71 -42.22 -20.57
CA VAL A 327 -12.51 -42.63 -21.71
C VAL A 327 -11.79 -42.17 -22.98
N GLU A 328 -11.17 -43.12 -23.64
CA GLU A 328 -10.75 -43.04 -25.05
C GLU A 328 -11.96 -42.69 -25.93
N GLN A 329 -11.88 -41.63 -26.70
CA GLN A 329 -12.60 -41.52 -27.96
C GLN A 329 -11.76 -40.86 -29.06
N ASP A 330 -11.49 -41.69 -29.95
CA ASP A 330 -11.02 -41.71 -31.33
C ASP A 330 -11.13 -40.41 -32.12
N SER A 331 -10.10 -40.21 -32.90
CA SER A 331 -9.94 -39.18 -33.96
C SER A 331 -10.97 -39.38 -35.13
N PRO A 332 -11.18 -38.37 -36.00
CA PRO A 332 -10.35 -38.39 -37.19
C PRO A 332 -9.82 -37.04 -37.70
N VAL A 333 -8.68 -37.15 -38.30
CA VAL A 333 -7.98 -36.30 -39.24
C VAL A 333 -8.87 -35.85 -40.40
N ALA A 334 -8.83 -34.58 -40.77
CA ALA A 334 -9.15 -34.13 -42.13
C ALA A 334 -8.13 -33.08 -42.57
N GLU A 335 -7.39 -33.47 -43.55
CA GLU A 335 -6.47 -32.73 -44.40
C GLU A 335 -7.17 -31.69 -45.28
N ALA A 336 -6.31 -30.83 -45.82
CA ALA A 336 -6.39 -30.07 -47.06
C ALA A 336 -7.20 -28.76 -47.00
N SER A 337 -6.80 -27.66 -47.61
CA SER A 337 -5.89 -27.44 -48.75
C SER A 337 -5.57 -25.95 -48.86
N GLU A 338 -4.39 -25.67 -49.37
CA GLU A 338 -3.93 -24.41 -49.96
C GLU A 338 -4.89 -23.93 -51.07
N GLU A 339 -5.07 -22.63 -51.20
CA GLU A 339 -5.06 -21.87 -52.49
C GLU A 339 -5.22 -20.38 -52.19
N GLN A 340 -4.20 -19.61 -52.46
CA GLN A 340 -3.97 -18.56 -53.45
C GLN A 340 -5.22 -17.76 -53.89
N VAL A 341 -5.30 -16.51 -53.56
CA VAL A 341 -5.16 -15.33 -54.45
C VAL A 341 -4.90 -14.10 -53.61
#